data_8fda1ef36b1972a7e4e3125b1b074a39
#
_entry.id   8fda1ef36b1972a7e4e3125b1b074a39
#
_cell.length_a   1.000
_cell.length_b   1.000
_cell.length_c   1.000
_cell.angle_alpha   90.00
_cell.angle_beta   90.00
_cell.angle_gamma   90.00
#
_symmetry.space_group_name_H-M   'P 1'
#
loop_
_entity.id
_entity.type
_entity.pdbx_description
1 polymer ?
#
loop_
_entity_poly.entity_id
_entity_poly.type
_entity_poly.pdbx_seq_one_letter_code
_entity_poly.pdbx_strand_id
1 'polypeptide(L)'
;MRKFFPALLLVLLFCLPIEAQKKYNVYAVGFYNLENLFDTCHDVGKRDYDFLPNGSYKWNGMKYTHKLHNMARALSDMGTTMLPGVGCSVIGVAEVENDNVLSALCAQPELSKRGFKFAHVEGPDHRGIDCALLYNPALFTVKSVRLYPYIPTTKQDSTFRTRGFLAVSGELAGEHLVVIVNHLPSRFNGSYYREVGAAQIKALKDRVLAEDPKAKVIVMGDMNDDPTNKSMHEVLSAKEEVSMVGKDDMYNPWYDVLAKQGTGTLQYQGSWNLFDQIILSPGLINKDGKKDYTTLKFFKNEVQRMPYLFQTEGKYKGNTKRTTAGGVWLDGYSDHLPTVVYLVKEQTTKKTEPKDAVYALPEYTEAEKKNIASCEAEKKQLEEKDQ
;
A
#
# COMPACT_ATOMS: atom_id res chain seq x y z
N MET A 1 -25.99 -85.78 9.34
CA MET A 1 -25.56 -84.91 8.18
C MET A 1 -26.01 -83.48 8.49
N ARG A 2 -25.06 -82.64 8.93
CA ARG A 2 -25.32 -81.20 9.17
C ARG A 2 -24.88 -80.43 7.93
N LYS A 3 -25.82 -79.72 7.30
CA LYS A 3 -25.56 -78.88 6.13
C LYS A 3 -25.03 -77.54 6.60
N PHE A 4 -23.78 -77.17 6.25
CA PHE A 4 -23.23 -75.85 6.42
C PHE A 4 -23.68 -74.97 5.23
N PHE A 5 -24.37 -73.86 5.53
CA PHE A 5 -24.60 -72.77 4.57
C PHE A 5 -23.46 -71.74 4.71
N PRO A 6 -22.77 -71.39 3.67
CA PRO A 6 -21.84 -70.26 3.77
C PRO A 6 -22.64 -68.96 3.64
N ALA A 7 -22.59 -68.13 4.66
CA ALA A 7 -23.11 -66.75 4.61
C ALA A 7 -22.18 -65.91 3.75
N LEU A 8 -22.64 -65.51 2.58
CA LEU A 8 -21.94 -64.56 1.68
C LEU A 8 -22.10 -63.16 2.28
N LEU A 9 -21.04 -62.63 2.93
CA LEU A 9 -21.00 -61.27 3.45
C LEU A 9 -20.75 -60.29 2.30
N LEU A 10 -21.84 -59.67 1.79
CA LEU A 10 -21.77 -58.64 0.76
C LEU A 10 -21.23 -57.32 1.37
N VAL A 11 -19.95 -57.06 1.25
CA VAL A 11 -19.34 -55.76 1.67
C VAL A 11 -19.70 -54.72 0.62
N LEU A 12 -20.77 -53.97 0.84
CA LEU A 12 -21.08 -52.76 0.09
C LEU A 12 -20.05 -51.67 0.46
N LEU A 13 -18.99 -51.55 -0.38
CA LEU A 13 -18.10 -50.40 -0.38
C LEU A 13 -18.91 -49.18 -0.86
N PHE A 14 -19.41 -48.40 0.09
CA PHE A 14 -19.88 -47.06 -0.18
C PHE A 14 -18.65 -46.22 -0.62
N CYS A 15 -18.45 -46.08 -1.91
CA CYS A 15 -17.60 -45.02 -2.46
C CYS A 15 -18.30 -43.68 -2.18
N LEU A 16 -18.10 -43.15 -1.03
CA LEU A 16 -18.40 -41.74 -0.77
C LEU A 16 -17.48 -40.94 -1.70
N PRO A 17 -17.98 -39.98 -2.47
CA PRO A 17 -17.12 -39.11 -3.23
C PRO A 17 -16.23 -38.37 -2.21
N ILE A 18 -14.95 -38.66 -2.24
CA ILE A 18 -13.95 -37.83 -1.52
C ILE A 18 -13.94 -36.49 -2.26
N GLU A 19 -14.71 -35.52 -1.75
CA GLU A 19 -14.53 -34.15 -2.21
C GLU A 19 -13.06 -33.79 -1.95
N ALA A 20 -12.32 -33.54 -3.03
CA ALA A 20 -10.93 -33.15 -2.93
C ALA A 20 -10.86 -31.88 -2.09
N GLN A 21 -10.15 -31.94 -0.98
CA GLN A 21 -9.99 -30.81 -0.06
C GLN A 21 -9.43 -29.63 -0.84
N LYS A 22 -10.20 -28.53 -0.90
CA LYS A 22 -9.79 -27.32 -1.58
C LYS A 22 -8.52 -26.75 -0.94
N LYS A 23 -7.51 -26.50 -1.76
CA LYS A 23 -6.27 -25.83 -1.36
C LYS A 23 -6.33 -24.35 -1.72
N TYR A 24 -5.76 -23.52 -0.88
CA TYR A 24 -5.77 -22.07 -1.05
C TYR A 24 -4.35 -21.51 -1.03
N ASN A 25 -4.12 -20.51 -1.85
CA ASN A 25 -2.94 -19.65 -1.78
C ASN A 25 -3.31 -18.36 -1.06
N VAL A 26 -2.41 -17.88 -0.23
CA VAL A 26 -2.53 -16.61 0.49
C VAL A 26 -1.50 -15.63 -0.05
N TYR A 27 -1.90 -14.38 -0.24
CA TYR A 27 -1.04 -13.30 -0.70
C TYR A 27 -1.17 -12.13 0.27
N ALA A 28 -0.05 -11.59 0.73
CA ALA A 28 -0.03 -10.40 1.58
C ALA A 28 0.24 -9.16 0.74
N VAL A 29 -0.49 -8.10 1.03
CA VAL A 29 -0.37 -6.77 0.44
C VAL A 29 -0.15 -5.79 1.58
N GLY A 30 0.95 -5.04 1.56
CA GLY A 30 1.33 -4.15 2.64
C GLY A 30 1.38 -2.68 2.26
N PHE A 31 1.36 -1.81 3.28
CA PHE A 31 1.68 -0.40 3.15
C PHE A 31 2.50 0.07 4.36
N TYR A 32 3.49 0.95 4.13
CA TYR A 32 4.29 1.56 5.19
C TYR A 32 4.79 2.95 4.80
N ASN A 33 4.51 3.96 5.62
CA ASN A 33 5.15 5.27 5.53
C ASN A 33 6.54 5.16 6.16
N LEU A 34 7.59 5.53 5.41
CA LEU A 34 8.99 5.31 5.80
C LEU A 34 9.61 6.48 6.60
N GLU A 35 8.82 7.50 6.94
CA GLU A 35 9.28 8.69 7.68
C GLU A 35 10.55 9.31 7.05
N ASN A 36 10.37 9.99 5.90
CA ASN A 36 11.43 10.76 5.24
C ASN A 36 12.70 9.92 4.95
N LEU A 37 12.58 8.94 4.07
CA LEU A 37 13.73 8.16 3.60
C LEU A 37 14.45 8.94 2.49
N PHE A 38 15.43 9.76 2.90
CA PHE A 38 16.30 10.55 2.04
C PHE A 38 17.71 9.97 1.98
N ASP A 39 18.43 10.23 0.90
CA ASP A 39 19.87 10.05 0.87
C ASP A 39 20.62 11.26 1.49
N THR A 40 21.84 11.54 1.09
CA THR A 40 22.65 12.63 1.64
C THR A 40 23.00 13.70 0.63
N CYS A 41 22.39 13.62 -0.56
CA CYS A 41 22.63 14.51 -1.70
C CYS A 41 21.41 15.43 -1.89
N HIS A 42 21.66 16.65 -2.34
CA HIS A 42 20.59 17.57 -2.67
C HIS A 42 20.02 17.27 -4.07
N ASP A 43 18.72 17.11 -4.17
CA ASP A 43 18.00 17.03 -5.43
C ASP A 43 17.61 18.43 -5.91
N VAL A 44 18.11 18.80 -7.09
CA VAL A 44 17.88 20.12 -7.68
C VAL A 44 16.39 20.46 -7.78
N GLY A 45 16.00 21.63 -7.29
CA GLY A 45 14.61 22.10 -7.26
C GLY A 45 13.77 21.56 -6.12
N LYS A 46 14.34 20.80 -5.18
CA LYS A 46 13.67 20.26 -3.99
C LYS A 46 14.08 21.01 -2.72
N ARG A 47 13.27 20.90 -1.67
CA ARG A 47 13.53 21.50 -0.35
C ARG A 47 13.96 20.43 0.66
N ASP A 48 14.96 19.68 0.31
CA ASP A 48 15.50 18.53 1.07
C ASP A 48 16.66 18.93 1.99
N TYR A 49 16.98 20.22 2.09
CA TYR A 49 18.13 20.78 2.81
C TYR A 49 18.28 20.29 4.26
N ASP A 50 17.18 19.93 4.91
CA ASP A 50 17.22 19.40 6.28
C ASP A 50 17.89 18.01 6.34
N PHE A 51 17.82 17.25 5.26
CA PHE A 51 18.35 15.88 5.10
C PHE A 51 19.75 15.84 4.46
N LEU A 52 20.49 16.93 4.53
CA LEU A 52 21.89 16.99 4.11
C LEU A 52 22.85 16.88 5.30
N PRO A 53 24.14 16.50 5.07
CA PRO A 53 25.13 16.44 6.13
C PRO A 53 25.33 17.75 6.91
N ASN A 54 25.11 18.89 6.27
CA ASN A 54 25.14 20.22 6.87
C ASN A 54 23.75 20.77 7.26
N GLY A 55 22.68 20.04 6.94
CA GLY A 55 21.30 20.38 7.25
C GLY A 55 20.94 20.28 8.73
N SER A 56 19.68 20.58 9.08
CA SER A 56 19.22 20.61 10.49
C SER A 56 19.29 19.23 11.16
N TYR A 57 19.04 18.15 10.43
CA TYR A 57 19.14 16.78 10.94
C TYR A 57 20.57 16.23 10.96
N LYS A 58 21.56 16.96 10.40
CA LYS A 58 22.94 16.46 10.24
C LYS A 58 22.93 15.07 9.61
N TRP A 59 22.17 14.94 8.48
CA TRP A 59 21.88 13.68 7.82
C TRP A 59 23.09 13.21 7.02
N ASN A 60 23.87 12.31 7.59
CA ASN A 60 25.11 11.80 7.01
C ASN A 60 24.97 10.34 6.58
N GLY A 61 26.01 9.82 5.90
CA GLY A 61 26.03 8.46 5.39
C GLY A 61 25.78 7.37 6.44
N MET A 62 26.23 7.57 7.68
CA MET A 62 25.96 6.62 8.78
C MET A 62 24.46 6.56 9.08
N LYS A 63 23.79 7.70 9.26
CA LYS A 63 22.36 7.76 9.54
C LYS A 63 21.54 7.17 8.38
N TYR A 64 21.90 7.50 7.15
CA TYR A 64 21.28 6.96 5.95
C TYR A 64 21.40 5.44 5.89
N THR A 65 22.60 4.88 6.07
CA THR A 65 22.82 3.43 6.05
C THR A 65 22.02 2.70 7.13
N HIS A 66 21.98 3.24 8.35
CA HIS A 66 21.18 2.69 9.45
C HIS A 66 19.69 2.73 9.12
N LYS A 67 19.20 3.86 8.57
CA LYS A 67 17.80 4.00 8.17
C LYS A 67 17.42 2.98 7.08
N LEU A 68 18.24 2.81 6.05
CA LEU A 68 18.04 1.80 5.01
C LEU A 68 17.92 0.39 5.59
N HIS A 69 18.84 0.01 6.48
CA HIS A 69 18.82 -1.31 7.12
C HIS A 69 17.55 -1.49 7.98
N ASN A 70 17.21 -0.50 8.81
CA ASN A 70 16.00 -0.54 9.65
C ASN A 70 14.74 -0.69 8.79
N MET A 71 14.61 0.09 7.71
CA MET A 71 13.47 -0.01 6.80
C MET A 71 13.42 -1.37 6.08
N ALA A 72 14.54 -1.84 5.57
CA ALA A 72 14.61 -3.14 4.89
C ALA A 72 14.19 -4.29 5.81
N ARG A 73 14.63 -4.27 7.08
CA ARG A 73 14.18 -5.22 8.10
C ARG A 73 12.67 -5.17 8.30
N ALA A 74 12.11 -3.98 8.55
CA ALA A 74 10.68 -3.83 8.80
C ALA A 74 9.85 -4.29 7.60
N LEU A 75 10.21 -3.87 6.38
CA LEU A 75 9.54 -4.25 5.14
C LEU A 75 9.63 -5.77 4.88
N SER A 76 10.80 -6.37 5.16
CA SER A 76 11.00 -7.81 5.03
C SER A 76 10.13 -8.62 6.00
N ASP A 77 9.88 -8.11 7.20
CA ASP A 77 9.08 -8.79 8.21
C ASP A 77 7.57 -8.66 7.98
N MET A 78 7.13 -7.71 7.13
CA MET A 78 5.71 -7.52 6.80
C MET A 78 5.09 -8.77 6.19
N GLY A 79 3.93 -9.16 6.70
CA GLY A 79 3.16 -10.32 6.24
C GLY A 79 3.73 -11.68 6.65
N THR A 80 4.90 -11.74 7.30
CA THR A 80 5.56 -13.01 7.66
C THR A 80 4.84 -13.75 8.79
N THR A 81 3.99 -13.09 9.56
CA THR A 81 3.15 -13.72 10.59
C THR A 81 2.28 -14.83 9.98
N MET A 82 1.68 -14.60 8.81
CA MET A 82 0.91 -15.61 8.09
C MET A 82 1.70 -16.34 7.00
N LEU A 83 2.71 -15.69 6.44
CA LEU A 83 3.49 -16.20 5.31
C LEU A 83 4.99 -16.22 5.66
N PRO A 84 5.43 -17.11 6.60
CA PRO A 84 6.83 -17.20 7.00
C PRO A 84 7.73 -17.44 5.78
N GLY A 85 8.82 -16.65 5.68
CA GLY A 85 9.77 -16.74 4.58
C GLY A 85 9.32 -16.13 3.24
N VAL A 86 8.01 -15.83 3.08
CA VAL A 86 7.45 -15.22 1.85
C VAL A 86 7.18 -13.74 2.06
N GLY A 87 6.38 -13.37 3.07
CA GLY A 87 5.98 -11.99 3.34
C GLY A 87 5.03 -11.41 2.29
N CYS A 88 5.10 -10.09 2.10
CA CYS A 88 4.23 -9.39 1.16
C CYS A 88 4.61 -9.64 -0.31
N SER A 89 3.58 -9.74 -1.16
CA SER A 89 3.73 -9.77 -2.63
C SER A 89 4.03 -8.38 -3.18
N VAL A 90 3.36 -7.36 -2.63
CA VAL A 90 3.55 -5.94 -2.91
C VAL A 90 3.48 -5.13 -1.63
N ILE A 91 4.23 -4.04 -1.57
CA ILE A 91 4.22 -3.09 -0.45
C ILE A 91 4.24 -1.68 -1.02
N GLY A 92 3.14 -0.94 -0.82
CA GLY A 92 3.14 0.51 -1.04
C GLY A 92 3.99 1.20 0.02
N VAL A 93 4.79 2.15 -0.39
CA VAL A 93 5.57 2.98 0.53
C VAL A 93 5.37 4.46 0.24
N ALA A 94 5.49 5.28 1.27
CA ALA A 94 5.44 6.73 1.18
C ALA A 94 6.64 7.37 1.88
N GLU A 95 6.90 8.65 1.56
CA GLU A 95 8.02 9.42 2.07
C GLU A 95 9.37 8.83 1.66
N VAL A 96 9.49 8.44 0.41
CA VAL A 96 10.74 8.07 -0.25
C VAL A 96 11.17 9.21 -1.18
N GLU A 97 12.47 9.44 -1.28
CA GLU A 97 13.00 10.55 -2.05
C GLU A 97 12.99 10.26 -3.56
N ASN A 98 13.73 9.24 -3.99
CA ASN A 98 13.98 9.02 -5.42
C ASN A 98 14.35 7.56 -5.75
N ASP A 99 14.62 7.27 -7.02
CA ASP A 99 15.01 5.95 -7.52
C ASP A 99 16.33 5.43 -6.91
N ASN A 100 17.28 6.32 -6.57
CA ASN A 100 18.55 5.93 -5.96
C ASN A 100 18.33 5.36 -4.56
N VAL A 101 17.49 6.05 -3.78
CA VAL A 101 17.09 5.60 -2.43
C VAL A 101 16.34 4.27 -2.48
N LEU A 102 15.40 4.13 -3.41
CA LEU A 102 14.65 2.88 -3.61
C LEU A 102 15.53 1.73 -4.07
N SER A 103 16.49 1.99 -4.96
CA SER A 103 17.49 1.01 -5.39
C SER A 103 18.36 0.56 -4.23
N ALA A 104 18.87 1.51 -3.42
CA ALA A 104 19.67 1.22 -2.23
C ALA A 104 18.87 0.42 -1.18
N LEU A 105 17.57 0.71 -1.02
CA LEU A 105 16.68 -0.02 -0.13
C LEU A 105 16.46 -1.46 -0.61
N CYS A 106 16.14 -1.66 -1.88
CA CYS A 106 15.92 -3.00 -2.45
C CYS A 106 17.22 -3.85 -2.48
N ALA A 107 18.39 -3.21 -2.50
CA ALA A 107 19.69 -3.89 -2.43
C ALA A 107 20.04 -4.39 -1.02
N GLN A 108 19.34 -3.94 0.03
CA GLN A 108 19.60 -4.45 1.39
C GLN A 108 19.36 -5.96 1.46
N PRO A 109 20.19 -6.70 2.22
CA PRO A 109 20.15 -8.18 2.26
C PRO A 109 18.77 -8.76 2.56
N GLU A 110 17.97 -8.10 3.39
CA GLU A 110 16.65 -8.54 3.80
C GLU A 110 15.65 -8.56 2.63
N LEU A 111 15.74 -7.60 1.71
CA LEU A 111 14.86 -7.48 0.55
C LEU A 111 15.44 -8.15 -0.69
N SER A 112 16.74 -8.03 -0.91
CA SER A 112 17.43 -8.60 -2.09
C SER A 112 17.33 -10.13 -2.16
N LYS A 113 17.30 -10.83 -1.02
CA LYS A 113 17.09 -12.28 -0.93
C LYS A 113 15.77 -12.74 -1.56
N ARG A 114 14.75 -11.88 -1.59
CA ARG A 114 13.46 -12.15 -2.24
C ARG A 114 13.36 -11.51 -3.61
N GLY A 115 14.42 -10.85 -4.06
CA GLY A 115 14.50 -10.18 -5.37
C GLY A 115 13.56 -9.00 -5.51
N PHE A 116 13.22 -8.29 -4.40
CA PHE A 116 12.33 -7.14 -4.44
C PHE A 116 12.79 -6.11 -5.46
N LYS A 117 11.82 -5.59 -6.20
CA LYS A 117 11.95 -4.49 -7.15
C LYS A 117 10.96 -3.39 -6.77
N PHE A 118 11.04 -2.26 -7.44
CA PHE A 118 10.11 -1.15 -7.22
C PHE A 118 9.53 -0.62 -8.53
N ALA A 119 8.38 0.02 -8.41
CA ALA A 119 7.77 0.88 -9.41
C ALA A 119 7.61 2.26 -8.79
N HIS A 120 8.15 3.28 -9.44
CA HIS A 120 8.16 4.66 -8.99
C HIS A 120 8.07 5.61 -10.18
N VAL A 121 7.52 6.78 -9.95
CA VAL A 121 7.55 7.94 -10.85
C VAL A 121 7.70 9.17 -9.98
N GLU A 122 8.74 9.96 -10.23
CA GLU A 122 9.02 11.18 -9.47
C GLU A 122 7.84 12.16 -9.55
N GLY A 123 7.43 12.65 -8.39
CA GLY A 123 6.32 13.58 -8.23
C GLY A 123 6.73 15.04 -8.04
N PRO A 124 5.74 15.94 -8.09
CA PRO A 124 5.98 17.39 -8.01
C PRO A 124 6.04 17.92 -6.55
N ASP A 125 6.11 17.06 -5.53
CA ASP A 125 6.22 17.53 -4.14
C ASP A 125 7.50 18.33 -3.95
N HIS A 126 7.38 19.52 -3.36
CA HIS A 126 8.52 20.42 -3.17
C HIS A 126 9.55 19.91 -2.14
N ARG A 127 9.17 19.03 -1.23
CA ARG A 127 10.11 18.42 -0.29
C ARG A 127 10.96 17.35 -0.94
N GLY A 128 10.54 16.84 -2.12
CA GLY A 128 11.19 15.72 -2.78
C GLY A 128 10.83 14.38 -2.16
N ILE A 129 9.59 14.22 -1.69
CA ILE A 129 9.10 12.91 -1.22
C ILE A 129 8.00 12.38 -2.12
N ASP A 130 8.03 11.09 -2.36
CA ASP A 130 7.13 10.39 -3.26
C ASP A 130 6.51 9.15 -2.64
N CYS A 131 5.66 8.49 -3.43
CA CYS A 131 5.15 7.16 -3.18
C CYS A 131 5.78 6.17 -4.16
N ALA A 132 6.00 4.93 -3.71
CA ALA A 132 6.45 3.85 -4.57
C ALA A 132 5.71 2.54 -4.25
N LEU A 133 5.80 1.58 -5.16
CA LEU A 133 5.34 0.21 -4.93
C LEU A 133 6.55 -0.73 -5.00
N LEU A 134 6.92 -1.31 -3.86
CA LEU A 134 7.86 -2.44 -3.82
C LEU A 134 7.11 -3.72 -4.15
N TYR A 135 7.73 -4.64 -4.90
CA TYR A 135 7.09 -5.89 -5.26
C TYR A 135 8.07 -7.06 -5.37
N ASN A 136 7.57 -8.24 -5.01
CA ASN A 136 8.28 -9.50 -5.24
C ASN A 136 7.96 -10.00 -6.67
N PRO A 137 8.90 -10.01 -7.62
CA PRO A 137 8.65 -10.38 -9.01
C PRO A 137 8.27 -11.86 -9.21
N ALA A 138 8.49 -12.70 -8.21
CA ALA A 138 8.01 -14.09 -8.24
C ALA A 138 6.49 -14.20 -7.99
N LEU A 139 5.85 -13.16 -7.43
CA LEU A 139 4.45 -13.15 -7.04
C LEU A 139 3.62 -12.12 -7.81
N PHE A 140 4.20 -10.98 -8.14
CA PHE A 140 3.53 -9.89 -8.85
C PHE A 140 4.31 -9.45 -10.08
N THR A 141 3.64 -9.40 -11.22
CA THR A 141 4.23 -8.96 -12.50
C THR A 141 3.70 -7.58 -12.85
N VAL A 142 4.55 -6.56 -12.81
CA VAL A 142 4.20 -5.19 -13.23
C VAL A 142 4.01 -5.14 -14.74
N LYS A 143 2.95 -4.50 -15.22
CA LYS A 143 2.61 -4.32 -16.63
C LYS A 143 2.58 -2.85 -17.04
N SER A 144 2.07 -1.95 -16.19
CA SER A 144 1.99 -0.52 -16.47
C SER A 144 2.16 0.27 -15.18
N VAL A 145 2.82 1.43 -15.26
CA VAL A 145 3.05 2.36 -14.14
C VAL A 145 2.73 3.76 -14.62
N ARG A 146 1.97 4.53 -13.82
CA ARG A 146 1.65 5.93 -14.13
C ARG A 146 1.42 6.72 -12.84
N LEU A 147 1.93 7.94 -12.79
CA LEU A 147 1.63 8.89 -11.73
C LEU A 147 0.53 9.85 -12.19
N TYR A 148 -0.62 9.84 -11.54
CA TYR A 148 -1.69 10.80 -11.77
C TYR A 148 -1.48 12.01 -10.85
N PRO A 149 -1.52 13.24 -11.39
CA PRO A 149 -1.28 14.41 -10.58
C PRO A 149 -2.43 14.69 -9.62
N TYR A 150 -2.10 15.23 -8.45
CA TYR A 150 -3.10 15.91 -7.62
C TYR A 150 -3.42 17.27 -8.25
N ILE A 151 -4.68 17.51 -8.60
CA ILE A 151 -5.14 18.75 -9.23
C ILE A 151 -5.83 19.63 -8.20
N PRO A 152 -5.27 20.80 -7.85
CA PRO A 152 -5.96 21.78 -7.03
C PRO A 152 -7.26 22.26 -7.71
N THR A 153 -8.33 22.42 -6.93
CA THR A 153 -9.66 22.78 -7.48
C THR A 153 -9.96 24.26 -7.39
N THR A 154 -9.14 25.06 -6.69
CA THR A 154 -9.29 26.50 -6.62
C THR A 154 -8.09 27.24 -7.24
N LYS A 155 -8.30 28.46 -7.73
CA LYS A 155 -7.21 29.30 -8.26
C LYS A 155 -6.20 29.70 -7.19
N GLN A 156 -6.64 29.82 -5.93
CA GLN A 156 -5.76 30.16 -4.79
C GLN A 156 -4.74 29.06 -4.52
N ASP A 157 -5.10 27.79 -4.82
CA ASP A 157 -4.26 26.63 -4.62
C ASP A 157 -3.52 26.19 -5.89
N SER A 158 -3.51 27.01 -6.95
CA SER A 158 -2.95 26.66 -8.26
C SER A 158 -1.47 26.25 -8.21
N THR A 159 -0.74 26.71 -7.20
CA THR A 159 0.67 26.37 -6.94
C THR A 159 0.86 25.28 -5.89
N PHE A 160 -0.21 24.73 -5.34
CA PHE A 160 -0.13 23.61 -4.39
C PHE A 160 0.37 22.37 -5.09
N ARG A 161 1.50 21.82 -4.64
CA ARG A 161 2.14 20.64 -5.17
C ARG A 161 2.22 19.58 -4.08
N THR A 162 1.87 18.36 -4.45
CA THR A 162 1.95 17.19 -3.59
C THR A 162 2.18 15.94 -4.44
N ARG A 163 2.41 14.80 -3.83
CA ARG A 163 2.91 13.53 -4.41
C ARG A 163 2.12 12.99 -5.59
N GLY A 164 0.83 13.30 -5.71
CA GLY A 164 -0.04 12.65 -6.70
C GLY A 164 -0.44 11.22 -6.29
N PHE A 165 -0.87 10.43 -7.27
CA PHE A 165 -1.39 9.07 -7.07
C PHE A 165 -0.65 8.11 -8.00
N LEU A 166 0.23 7.28 -7.45
CA LEU A 166 0.97 6.28 -8.21
C LEU A 166 0.08 5.07 -8.47
N ALA A 167 -0.30 4.85 -9.72
CA ALA A 167 -1.03 3.66 -10.12
C ALA A 167 -0.07 2.65 -10.77
N VAL A 168 -0.11 1.42 -10.28
CA VAL A 168 0.66 0.28 -10.80
C VAL A 168 -0.33 -0.82 -11.18
N SER A 169 -0.39 -1.12 -12.47
CA SER A 169 -1.19 -2.21 -13.02
C SER A 169 -0.31 -3.43 -13.24
N GLY A 170 -0.82 -4.61 -12.87
CA GLY A 170 -0.07 -5.83 -12.99
C GLY A 170 -0.89 -7.08 -12.73
N GLU A 171 -0.20 -8.21 -12.59
CA GLU A 171 -0.81 -9.51 -12.38
C GLU A 171 -0.39 -10.09 -11.03
N LEU A 172 -1.39 -10.43 -10.20
CA LEU A 172 -1.25 -11.20 -8.98
C LEU A 172 -2.08 -12.47 -9.08
N ALA A 173 -1.47 -13.63 -8.89
CA ALA A 173 -2.17 -14.92 -8.92
C ALA A 173 -2.97 -15.17 -10.22
N GLY A 174 -2.50 -14.67 -11.37
CA GLY A 174 -3.18 -14.76 -12.66
C GLY A 174 -4.41 -13.85 -12.79
N GLU A 175 -4.51 -12.80 -11.98
CA GLU A 175 -5.60 -11.81 -12.05
C GLU A 175 -5.07 -10.39 -12.19
N HIS A 176 -5.80 -9.56 -12.94
CA HIS A 176 -5.48 -8.15 -13.08
C HIS A 176 -5.70 -7.42 -11.76
N LEU A 177 -4.62 -6.86 -11.21
CA LEU A 177 -4.61 -6.05 -10.01
C LEU A 177 -4.04 -4.68 -10.32
N VAL A 178 -4.76 -3.62 -9.97
CA VAL A 178 -4.28 -2.25 -9.97
C VAL A 178 -4.11 -1.78 -8.54
N VAL A 179 -2.91 -1.31 -8.21
CA VAL A 179 -2.60 -0.74 -6.90
C VAL A 179 -2.40 0.75 -7.07
N ILE A 180 -3.18 1.55 -6.36
CA ILE A 180 -3.05 3.02 -6.31
C ILE A 180 -2.43 3.37 -4.96
N VAL A 181 -1.15 3.78 -5.00
CA VAL A 181 -0.42 4.22 -3.80
C VAL A 181 -0.51 5.73 -3.70
N ASN A 182 -0.84 6.23 -2.51
CA ASN A 182 -1.01 7.66 -2.28
C ASN A 182 -0.48 8.09 -0.91
N HIS A 183 -0.22 9.39 -0.77
CA HIS A 183 0.05 10.04 0.50
C HIS A 183 -0.67 11.38 0.48
N LEU A 184 -1.86 11.45 1.07
CA LEU A 184 -2.70 12.63 1.07
C LEU A 184 -2.08 13.77 1.90
N PRO A 185 -2.46 15.03 1.65
CA PRO A 185 -1.95 16.17 2.40
C PRO A 185 -2.20 16.04 3.91
N SER A 186 -1.17 16.37 4.70
CA SER A 186 -1.23 16.25 6.16
C SER A 186 -2.35 17.08 6.78
N ARG A 187 -2.72 16.77 8.02
CA ARG A 187 -3.73 17.54 8.79
C ARG A 187 -3.33 18.99 9.06
N PHE A 188 -2.07 19.34 8.84
CA PHE A 188 -1.63 20.75 8.85
C PHE A 188 -2.33 21.56 7.75
N ASN A 189 -2.56 20.94 6.59
CA ASN A 189 -3.47 21.45 5.57
C ASN A 189 -4.91 21.08 5.96
N GLY A 190 -5.88 21.93 5.65
CA GLY A 190 -7.29 21.68 5.96
C GLY A 190 -7.82 20.35 5.39
N SER A 191 -8.92 19.82 5.94
CA SER A 191 -9.56 18.56 5.48
C SER A 191 -9.95 18.61 4.00
N TYR A 192 -10.28 19.78 3.50
CA TYR A 192 -10.59 20.04 2.09
C TYR A 192 -9.57 19.41 1.11
N TYR A 193 -8.27 19.56 1.38
CA TYR A 193 -7.24 19.00 0.48
C TYR A 193 -7.26 17.47 0.42
N ARG A 194 -7.59 16.81 1.54
CA ARG A 194 -7.75 15.37 1.58
C ARG A 194 -9.05 14.92 0.92
N GLU A 195 -10.13 15.67 1.07
CA GLU A 195 -11.38 15.43 0.38
C GLU A 195 -11.22 15.55 -1.15
N VAL A 196 -10.49 16.56 -1.63
CA VAL A 196 -10.14 16.71 -3.05
C VAL A 196 -9.31 15.53 -3.55
N GLY A 197 -8.29 15.13 -2.81
CA GLY A 197 -7.47 13.96 -3.15
C GLY A 197 -8.30 12.66 -3.19
N ALA A 198 -9.14 12.44 -2.19
CA ALA A 198 -10.03 11.28 -2.13
C ALA A 198 -11.01 11.21 -3.32
N ALA A 199 -11.55 12.37 -3.74
CA ALA A 199 -12.42 12.44 -4.92
C ALA A 199 -11.68 12.08 -6.21
N GLN A 200 -10.42 12.52 -6.36
CA GLN A 200 -9.60 12.20 -7.53
C GLN A 200 -9.18 10.73 -7.54
N ILE A 201 -8.83 10.16 -6.39
CA ILE A 201 -8.55 8.71 -6.26
C ILE A 201 -9.80 7.89 -6.64
N LYS A 202 -10.99 8.30 -6.15
CA LYS A 202 -12.24 7.64 -6.53
C LYS A 202 -12.48 7.70 -8.03
N ALA A 203 -12.32 8.87 -8.64
CA ALA A 203 -12.47 9.04 -10.10
C ALA A 203 -11.47 8.18 -10.89
N LEU A 204 -10.22 8.07 -10.43
CA LEU A 204 -9.21 7.21 -11.04
C LEU A 204 -9.61 5.73 -10.95
N LYS A 205 -10.03 5.26 -9.77
CA LYS A 205 -10.53 3.90 -9.57
C LYS A 205 -11.72 3.61 -10.51
N ASP A 206 -12.65 4.56 -10.63
CA ASP A 206 -13.83 4.41 -11.50
C ASP A 206 -13.43 4.30 -12.98
N ARG A 207 -12.43 5.07 -13.45
CA ARG A 207 -11.87 4.96 -14.81
C ARG A 207 -11.22 3.59 -15.04
N VAL A 208 -10.43 3.09 -14.09
CA VAL A 208 -9.81 1.76 -14.19
C VAL A 208 -10.88 0.69 -14.36
N LEU A 209 -11.93 0.72 -13.54
CA LEU A 209 -13.02 -0.28 -13.60
C LEU A 209 -13.95 -0.10 -14.81
N ALA A 210 -13.98 1.08 -15.43
CA ALA A 210 -14.68 1.30 -16.68
C ALA A 210 -13.95 0.66 -17.88
N GLU A 211 -12.61 0.68 -17.87
CA GLU A 211 -11.77 0.04 -18.90
C GLU A 211 -11.70 -1.48 -18.73
N ASP A 212 -11.53 -1.96 -17.50
CA ASP A 212 -11.57 -3.39 -17.18
C ASP A 212 -12.46 -3.66 -15.95
N PRO A 213 -13.75 -4.00 -16.14
CA PRO A 213 -14.66 -4.32 -15.04
C PRO A 213 -14.25 -5.54 -14.20
N LYS A 214 -13.32 -6.37 -14.69
CA LYS A 214 -12.79 -7.53 -13.95
C LYS A 214 -11.56 -7.20 -13.14
N ALA A 215 -10.94 -6.04 -13.37
CA ALA A 215 -9.80 -5.58 -12.60
C ALA A 215 -10.15 -5.50 -11.11
N LYS A 216 -9.18 -5.83 -10.30
CA LYS A 216 -9.23 -5.62 -8.86
C LYS A 216 -8.42 -4.37 -8.52
N VAL A 217 -9.01 -3.47 -7.75
CA VAL A 217 -8.35 -2.22 -7.39
C VAL A 217 -8.11 -2.18 -5.89
N ILE A 218 -6.89 -1.86 -5.51
CA ILE A 218 -6.48 -1.55 -4.15
C ILE A 218 -6.05 -0.09 -4.11
N VAL A 219 -6.64 0.69 -3.21
CA VAL A 219 -6.17 2.03 -2.85
C VAL A 219 -5.48 1.91 -1.51
N MET A 220 -4.20 2.29 -1.45
CA MET A 220 -3.44 2.23 -0.22
C MET A 220 -2.62 3.50 -0.02
N GLY A 221 -2.35 3.83 1.23
CA GLY A 221 -1.52 4.99 1.51
C GLY A 221 -1.64 5.50 2.93
N ASP A 222 -0.84 6.52 3.21
CA ASP A 222 -1.06 7.43 4.33
C ASP A 222 -2.15 8.42 3.92
N MET A 223 -3.35 8.18 4.41
CA MET A 223 -4.53 9.01 4.11
C MET A 223 -4.53 10.33 4.89
N ASN A 224 -3.66 10.45 5.91
CA ASN A 224 -3.67 11.55 6.88
C ASN A 224 -5.06 11.81 7.51
N ASP A 225 -5.96 10.87 7.35
CA ASP A 225 -7.32 10.84 7.93
C ASP A 225 -7.64 9.42 8.39
N ASP A 226 -8.45 9.34 9.45
CA ASP A 226 -8.96 8.07 9.97
C ASP A 226 -10.04 7.49 9.04
N PRO A 227 -10.36 6.19 9.10
CA PRO A 227 -11.43 5.59 8.31
C PRO A 227 -12.79 6.30 8.41
N THR A 228 -13.07 6.92 9.55
CA THR A 228 -14.33 7.63 9.84
C THR A 228 -14.36 9.07 9.32
N ASN A 229 -13.24 9.62 8.84
CA ASN A 229 -13.22 10.97 8.31
C ASN A 229 -13.95 11.05 6.96
N LYS A 230 -14.51 12.24 6.68
CA LYS A 230 -15.32 12.50 5.50
C LYS A 230 -14.62 12.13 4.18
N SER A 231 -13.33 12.41 4.07
CA SER A 231 -12.52 12.06 2.90
C SER A 231 -12.59 10.55 2.57
N MET A 232 -12.58 9.68 3.60
CA MET A 232 -12.62 8.23 3.44
C MET A 232 -14.05 7.71 3.34
N HIS A 233 -14.90 8.04 4.33
CA HIS A 233 -16.22 7.45 4.47
C HIS A 233 -17.22 7.93 3.40
N GLU A 234 -17.24 9.24 3.12
CA GLU A 234 -18.17 9.83 2.17
C GLU A 234 -17.55 10.00 0.78
N VAL A 235 -16.41 10.69 0.68
CA VAL A 235 -15.87 11.12 -0.61
C VAL A 235 -15.27 9.96 -1.38
N LEU A 236 -14.37 9.17 -0.78
CA LEU A 236 -13.86 7.93 -1.37
C LEU A 236 -14.93 6.83 -1.40
N SER A 237 -15.98 6.99 -0.62
CA SER A 237 -17.07 6.01 -0.44
C SER A 237 -16.57 4.64 0.07
N ALA A 238 -15.62 4.68 1.00
CA ALA A 238 -15.03 3.50 1.61
C ALA A 238 -15.86 3.04 2.80
N LYS A 239 -16.65 1.97 2.63
CA LYS A 239 -17.63 1.47 3.60
C LYS A 239 -17.00 0.61 4.67
N GLU A 240 -17.55 0.67 5.86
CA GLU A 240 -17.10 -0.07 7.04
C GLU A 240 -17.52 -1.55 7.04
N GLU A 241 -18.64 -1.88 6.39
CA GLU A 241 -19.17 -3.24 6.32
C GLU A 241 -19.29 -3.72 4.87
N VAL A 242 -18.95 -4.98 4.63
CA VAL A 242 -19.05 -5.62 3.31
C VAL A 242 -20.48 -5.55 2.75
N SER A 243 -21.49 -5.66 3.62
CA SER A 243 -22.91 -5.56 3.28
C SER A 243 -23.31 -4.22 2.67
N MET A 244 -22.60 -3.15 3.06
CA MET A 244 -22.87 -1.76 2.63
C MET A 244 -22.21 -1.41 1.29
N VAL A 245 -21.28 -2.25 0.80
CA VAL A 245 -20.49 -1.94 -0.39
C VAL A 245 -21.32 -2.11 -1.65
N GLY A 246 -21.64 -1.04 -2.34
CA GLY A 246 -22.23 -1.04 -3.70
C GLY A 246 -21.18 -1.31 -4.78
N LYS A 247 -21.61 -1.19 -6.04
CA LYS A 247 -20.72 -1.43 -7.20
C LYS A 247 -19.65 -0.34 -7.35
N ASP A 248 -19.97 0.88 -6.95
CA ASP A 248 -19.11 2.08 -7.09
C ASP A 248 -18.38 2.45 -5.79
N ASP A 249 -18.69 1.73 -4.70
CA ASP A 249 -18.06 1.93 -3.39
C ASP A 249 -16.73 1.18 -3.29
N MET A 250 -16.08 1.35 -2.15
CA MET A 250 -14.94 0.55 -1.71
C MET A 250 -15.21 -0.06 -0.33
N TYR A 251 -14.47 -1.09 0.04
CA TYR A 251 -14.48 -1.67 1.38
C TYR A 251 -13.25 -1.22 2.15
N ASN A 252 -13.46 -0.67 3.34
CA ASN A 252 -12.39 -0.26 4.25
C ASN A 252 -12.38 -1.16 5.50
N PRO A 253 -11.46 -2.13 5.60
CA PRO A 253 -11.42 -3.08 6.72
C PRO A 253 -10.85 -2.49 8.02
N TRP A 254 -10.53 -1.20 8.08
CA TRP A 254 -9.80 -0.59 9.19
C TRP A 254 -10.67 0.07 10.25
N TYR A 255 -11.98 0.24 10.03
CA TYR A 255 -12.89 0.85 11.00
C TYR A 255 -12.84 0.18 12.36
N ASP A 256 -13.03 -1.14 12.40
CA ASP A 256 -13.06 -1.91 13.63
C ASP A 256 -11.71 -1.97 14.34
N VAL A 257 -10.62 -1.90 13.59
CA VAL A 257 -9.26 -1.88 14.15
C VAL A 257 -9.05 -0.64 15.01
N LEU A 258 -9.46 0.52 14.53
CA LEU A 258 -9.38 1.76 15.31
C LEU A 258 -10.47 1.82 16.40
N ALA A 259 -11.74 1.63 16.02
CA ALA A 259 -12.88 1.87 16.91
C ALA A 259 -13.03 0.82 18.03
N LYS A 260 -12.77 -0.48 17.73
CA LYS A 260 -12.98 -1.56 18.69
C LYS A 260 -11.70 -2.03 19.36
N GLN A 261 -10.56 -1.98 18.64
CA GLN A 261 -9.28 -2.48 19.17
C GLN A 261 -8.39 -1.34 19.72
N GLY A 262 -8.74 -0.07 19.46
CA GLY A 262 -7.93 1.09 19.84
C GLY A 262 -6.53 1.07 19.22
N THR A 263 -6.38 0.37 18.09
CA THR A 263 -5.10 0.21 17.40
C THR A 263 -5.05 1.15 16.21
N GLY A 264 -4.01 1.96 16.15
CA GLY A 264 -3.73 2.84 15.02
C GLY A 264 -2.34 2.62 14.45
N THR A 265 -2.00 3.44 13.47
CA THR A 265 -0.70 3.39 12.79
C THR A 265 0.19 4.58 13.13
N LEU A 266 -0.37 5.70 13.53
CA LEU A 266 0.35 6.90 13.99
C LEU A 266 -0.15 7.32 15.36
N GLN A 267 0.78 7.63 16.27
CA GLN A 267 0.44 8.17 17.58
C GLN A 267 0.72 9.67 17.65
N TYR A 268 -0.31 10.45 17.94
CA TYR A 268 -0.20 11.89 18.10
C TYR A 268 -0.87 12.35 19.41
N GLN A 269 -0.14 13.09 20.24
CA GLN A 269 -0.63 13.61 21.54
C GLN A 269 -1.27 12.54 22.43
N GLY A 270 -0.70 11.32 22.44
CA GLY A 270 -1.16 10.21 23.25
C GLY A 270 -2.34 9.42 22.67
N SER A 271 -2.88 9.82 21.53
CA SER A 271 -3.96 9.13 20.83
C SER A 271 -3.48 8.44 19.57
N TRP A 272 -4.00 7.24 19.30
CA TRP A 272 -3.75 6.53 18.05
C TRP A 272 -4.70 7.01 16.97
N ASN A 273 -4.16 7.28 15.78
CA ASN A 273 -4.88 7.47 14.53
C ASN A 273 -4.53 6.32 13.59
N LEU A 274 -5.42 5.98 12.66
CA LEU A 274 -5.21 4.94 11.66
C LEU A 274 -5.19 5.59 10.27
N PHE A 275 -4.05 6.18 9.91
CA PHE A 275 -3.87 6.91 8.67
C PHE A 275 -3.43 6.01 7.51
N ASP A 276 -2.70 4.93 7.83
CA ASP A 276 -2.14 4.00 6.85
C ASP A 276 -3.18 2.93 6.54
N GLN A 277 -3.86 3.07 5.41
CA GLN A 277 -5.01 2.25 5.06
C GLN A 277 -4.79 1.52 3.73
N ILE A 278 -5.35 0.32 3.63
CA ILE A 278 -5.44 -0.50 2.39
C ILE A 278 -6.92 -0.78 2.17
N ILE A 279 -7.49 -0.16 1.14
CA ILE A 279 -8.93 -0.09 0.85
C ILE A 279 -9.21 -0.85 -0.44
N LEU A 280 -10.26 -1.63 -0.50
CA LEU A 280 -10.48 -2.69 -1.48
C LEU A 280 -11.70 -2.42 -2.37
N SER A 281 -11.55 -2.64 -3.67
CA SER A 281 -12.69 -2.61 -4.59
C SER A 281 -13.64 -3.80 -4.38
N PRO A 282 -14.92 -3.70 -4.83
CA PRO A 282 -15.91 -4.76 -4.65
C PRO A 282 -15.49 -6.12 -5.20
N GLY A 283 -14.63 -6.16 -6.22
CA GLY A 283 -14.09 -7.40 -6.80
C GLY A 283 -13.24 -8.21 -5.82
N LEU A 284 -12.70 -7.58 -4.77
CA LEU A 284 -11.83 -8.21 -3.76
C LEU A 284 -12.58 -8.70 -2.52
N ILE A 285 -13.89 -8.57 -2.42
CA ILE A 285 -14.64 -8.98 -1.24
C ILE A 285 -15.65 -10.06 -1.56
N ASN A 286 -15.98 -10.87 -0.56
CA ASN A 286 -17.08 -11.83 -0.61
C ASN A 286 -18.33 -11.18 -0.01
N LYS A 287 -19.37 -10.99 -0.84
CA LYS A 287 -20.68 -10.49 -0.41
C LYS A 287 -21.59 -11.65 0.03
N ASP A 288 -22.64 -11.32 0.77
CA ASP A 288 -23.73 -12.23 1.12
C ASP A 288 -23.30 -13.48 1.93
N GLY A 289 -22.22 -13.37 2.69
CA GLY A 289 -21.70 -14.47 3.52
C GLY A 289 -21.12 -15.64 2.73
N LYS A 290 -21.08 -15.56 1.40
CA LYS A 290 -20.46 -16.58 0.54
C LYS A 290 -18.94 -16.55 0.72
N LYS A 291 -18.34 -17.74 0.80
CA LYS A 291 -16.88 -17.92 0.80
C LYS A 291 -16.42 -18.42 -0.57
N ASP A 292 -16.53 -17.54 -1.58
CA ASP A 292 -16.05 -17.82 -2.93
C ASP A 292 -14.62 -17.29 -3.08
N TYR A 293 -13.66 -18.20 -3.19
CA TYR A 293 -12.24 -17.92 -3.40
C TYR A 293 -11.74 -18.38 -4.78
N THR A 294 -12.63 -18.57 -5.74
CA THR A 294 -12.24 -18.89 -7.14
C THR A 294 -11.45 -17.73 -7.75
N THR A 295 -11.65 -16.51 -7.24
CA THR A 295 -10.85 -15.31 -7.52
C THR A 295 -10.25 -14.75 -6.23
N LEU A 296 -9.26 -13.85 -6.34
CA LEU A 296 -8.67 -13.17 -5.19
C LEU A 296 -9.72 -12.47 -4.35
N LYS A 297 -9.76 -12.77 -3.05
CA LYS A 297 -10.68 -12.19 -2.08
C LYS A 297 -9.97 -11.82 -0.78
N PHE A 298 -10.43 -10.74 -0.18
CA PHE A 298 -10.02 -10.33 1.16
C PHE A 298 -10.32 -11.42 2.19
N PHE A 299 -9.35 -11.63 3.06
CA PHE A 299 -9.45 -12.61 4.14
C PHE A 299 -9.30 -11.95 5.51
N LYS A 300 -8.26 -11.13 5.68
CA LYS A 300 -7.92 -10.53 6.99
C LYS A 300 -7.03 -9.31 6.79
N ASN A 301 -7.02 -8.42 7.77
CA ASN A 301 -6.11 -7.27 7.88
C ASN A 301 -5.47 -7.21 9.26
N GLU A 302 -4.32 -6.57 9.37
CA GLU A 302 -3.65 -6.31 10.64
C GLU A 302 -2.69 -5.11 10.56
N VAL A 303 -2.57 -4.38 11.66
CA VAL A 303 -1.46 -3.46 11.88
C VAL A 303 -0.29 -4.27 12.41
N GLN A 304 0.85 -4.19 11.74
CA GLN A 304 2.05 -4.94 12.11
C GLN A 304 2.75 -4.27 13.29
N ARG A 305 2.76 -4.94 14.43
CA ARG A 305 3.27 -4.39 15.70
C ARG A 305 4.49 -5.17 16.19
N MET A 306 5.54 -5.26 15.33
CA MET A 306 6.78 -5.92 15.73
C MET A 306 7.39 -5.18 16.93
N PRO A 307 7.86 -5.87 17.97
CA PRO A 307 8.34 -5.24 19.21
C PRO A 307 9.42 -4.19 19.02
N TYR A 308 10.30 -4.36 18.03
CA TYR A 308 11.38 -3.42 17.73
C TYR A 308 10.92 -2.08 17.11
N LEU A 309 9.66 -2.01 16.63
CA LEU A 309 9.07 -0.78 16.12
C LEU A 309 8.66 0.20 17.22
N PHE A 310 8.79 -0.20 18.50
CA PHE A 310 8.37 0.60 19.64
C PHE A 310 9.54 1.02 20.52
N GLN A 311 9.37 2.15 21.15
CA GLN A 311 10.28 2.59 22.21
C GLN A 311 10.03 1.75 23.47
N THR A 312 11.11 1.21 24.03
CA THR A 312 11.04 0.32 25.18
C THR A 312 11.24 1.05 26.51
N GLU A 313 11.77 2.26 26.47
CA GLU A 313 12.20 3.03 27.66
C GLU A 313 11.83 4.52 27.56
N GLY A 314 11.95 5.21 28.66
CA GLY A 314 11.79 6.67 28.75
C GLY A 314 10.35 7.18 28.66
N LYS A 315 10.21 8.49 28.51
CA LYS A 315 8.91 9.21 28.46
C LYS A 315 7.97 8.70 27.34
N TYR A 316 8.54 8.22 26.27
CA TYR A 316 7.81 7.80 25.05
C TYR A 316 7.73 6.29 24.91
N LYS A 317 7.90 5.53 26.01
CA LYS A 317 7.73 4.09 26.02
C LYS A 317 6.35 3.68 25.47
N GLY A 318 6.35 2.77 24.52
CA GLY A 318 5.14 2.31 23.84
C GLY A 318 4.74 3.14 22.61
N ASN A 319 5.40 4.27 22.36
CA ASN A 319 5.28 5.00 21.09
C ASN A 319 6.12 4.32 20.00
N THR A 320 5.84 4.63 18.74
CA THR A 320 6.68 4.20 17.63
C THR A 320 8.13 4.69 17.82
N LYS A 321 9.08 3.82 17.49
CA LYS A 321 10.51 4.15 17.49
C LYS A 321 10.85 4.81 16.16
N ARG A 322 10.56 6.11 16.08
CA ARG A 322 10.78 6.92 14.90
C ARG A 322 12.25 7.23 14.62
N THR A 323 12.56 7.66 13.42
CA THR A 323 13.92 7.98 12.96
C THR A 323 14.50 9.16 13.71
N THR A 324 13.74 10.25 13.85
CA THR A 324 14.14 11.49 14.51
C THR A 324 13.01 12.07 15.33
N ALA A 325 13.33 12.82 16.38
CA ALA A 325 12.36 13.63 17.10
C ALA A 325 13.01 14.92 17.62
N GLY A 326 12.41 16.08 17.30
CA GLY A 326 12.92 17.38 17.75
C GLY A 326 14.39 17.64 17.36
N GLY A 327 14.80 17.20 16.17
CA GLY A 327 16.18 17.31 15.69
C GLY A 327 17.16 16.27 16.24
N VAL A 328 16.71 15.38 17.14
CA VAL A 328 17.54 14.32 17.72
C VAL A 328 17.43 13.05 16.90
N TRP A 329 18.54 12.43 16.55
CA TRP A 329 18.63 11.11 15.95
C TRP A 329 18.29 10.02 16.97
N LEU A 330 17.27 9.21 16.69
CA LEU A 330 16.80 8.13 17.57
C LEU A 330 17.16 6.73 17.05
N ASP A 331 17.74 6.62 15.86
CA ASP A 331 18.07 5.35 15.22
C ASP A 331 16.89 4.38 15.19
N GLY A 332 15.75 4.91 14.78
CA GLY A 332 14.48 4.15 14.75
C GLY A 332 14.09 3.71 13.36
N TYR A 333 12.81 3.45 13.23
CA TYR A 333 12.19 2.94 12.00
C TYR A 333 11.34 4.03 11.33
N SER A 334 10.13 4.24 11.84
CA SER A 334 9.19 5.25 11.38
C SER A 334 8.29 5.70 12.53
N ASP A 335 7.69 6.87 12.43
CA ASP A 335 6.61 7.30 13.30
C ASP A 335 5.27 6.62 12.99
N HIS A 336 5.20 5.88 11.88
CA HIS A 336 4.08 5.04 11.51
C HIS A 336 4.33 3.56 11.83
N LEU A 337 3.25 2.77 11.84
CA LEU A 337 3.28 1.31 11.85
C LEU A 337 2.79 0.76 10.52
N PRO A 338 3.40 -0.34 10.03
CA PRO A 338 2.98 -0.95 8.77
C PRO A 338 1.58 -1.57 8.87
N THR A 339 0.85 -1.57 7.76
CA THR A 339 -0.43 -2.27 7.61
C THR A 339 -0.33 -3.37 6.57
N VAL A 340 -1.07 -4.45 6.77
CA VAL A 340 -1.12 -5.58 5.84
C VAL A 340 -2.56 -6.07 5.70
N VAL A 341 -2.96 -6.36 4.46
CA VAL A 341 -4.15 -7.17 4.16
C VAL A 341 -3.72 -8.49 3.52
N TYR A 342 -4.47 -9.54 3.79
CA TYR A 342 -4.27 -10.87 3.21
C TYR A 342 -5.39 -11.16 2.24
N LEU A 343 -5.01 -11.57 1.05
CA LEU A 343 -5.91 -12.03 0.00
C LEU A 343 -5.78 -13.53 -0.16
N VAL A 344 -6.88 -14.21 -0.44
CA VAL A 344 -6.92 -15.66 -0.61
C VAL A 344 -7.50 -16.01 -1.99
N LYS A 345 -6.91 -17.01 -2.64
CA LYS A 345 -7.42 -17.62 -3.87
C LYS A 345 -7.30 -19.13 -3.80
N GLU A 346 -8.33 -19.83 -4.29
CA GLU A 346 -8.31 -21.27 -4.46
C GLU A 346 -7.23 -21.70 -5.48
N GLN A 347 -6.48 -22.75 -5.17
CA GLN A 347 -5.49 -23.30 -6.10
C GLN A 347 -6.22 -23.96 -7.27
N THR A 348 -5.99 -23.44 -8.46
CA THR A 348 -6.46 -24.08 -9.70
C THR A 348 -5.30 -24.80 -10.37
N THR A 349 -5.54 -26.03 -10.81
CA THR A 349 -4.56 -26.81 -11.60
C THR A 349 -4.38 -26.26 -13.02
N LYS A 350 -5.29 -25.41 -13.48
CA LYS A 350 -5.19 -24.73 -14.77
C LYS A 350 -4.60 -23.33 -14.58
N LYS A 351 -3.46 -23.05 -15.21
CA LYS A 351 -3.03 -21.67 -15.46
C LYS A 351 -4.10 -21.02 -16.36
N THR A 352 -4.98 -20.26 -15.78
CA THR A 352 -5.85 -19.33 -16.53
C THR A 352 -5.07 -18.03 -16.66
N GLU A 353 -4.36 -17.86 -17.77
CA GLU A 353 -3.99 -16.49 -18.16
C GLU A 353 -5.28 -15.72 -18.41
N PRO A 354 -5.42 -14.51 -17.87
CA PRO A 354 -6.56 -13.64 -18.20
C PRO A 354 -6.42 -13.25 -19.66
N LYS A 355 -7.12 -13.98 -20.53
CA LYS A 355 -7.04 -13.81 -22.00
C LYS A 355 -7.46 -12.43 -22.49
N ASP A 356 -8.12 -11.64 -21.63
CA ASP A 356 -8.74 -10.36 -21.98
C ASP A 356 -8.41 -9.23 -20.99
N ALA A 357 -7.39 -9.36 -20.15
CA ALA A 357 -7.04 -8.30 -19.21
C ALA A 357 -6.36 -7.13 -19.91
N VAL A 358 -6.93 -5.95 -19.76
CA VAL A 358 -6.35 -4.69 -20.24
C VAL A 358 -5.49 -4.13 -19.13
N TYR A 359 -4.17 -4.42 -19.17
CA TYR A 359 -3.24 -3.93 -18.17
C TYR A 359 -2.84 -2.45 -18.35
N ALA A 360 -3.31 -1.80 -19.40
CA ALA A 360 -3.09 -0.38 -19.60
C ALA A 360 -3.83 0.42 -18.52
N LEU A 361 -3.18 1.44 -18.00
CA LEU A 361 -3.80 2.40 -17.09
C LEU A 361 -4.52 3.49 -17.89
N PRO A 362 -5.63 4.06 -17.38
CA PRO A 362 -6.37 5.13 -18.04
C PRO A 362 -5.48 6.25 -18.54
N GLU A 363 -5.77 6.76 -19.73
CA GLU A 363 -5.05 7.91 -20.26
C GLU A 363 -5.33 9.17 -19.43
N TYR A 364 -4.36 10.10 -19.40
CA TYR A 364 -4.54 11.37 -18.70
C TYR A 364 -5.68 12.17 -19.30
N THR A 365 -6.52 12.72 -18.46
CA THR A 365 -7.52 13.73 -18.84
C THR A 365 -6.82 15.03 -19.27
N GLU A 366 -7.52 15.91 -20.00
CA GLU A 366 -6.95 17.20 -20.40
C GLU A 366 -6.55 18.07 -19.18
N ALA A 367 -7.27 17.97 -18.07
CA ALA A 367 -6.92 18.65 -16.82
C ALA A 367 -5.62 18.10 -16.22
N GLU A 368 -5.43 16.77 -16.23
CA GLU A 368 -4.21 16.11 -15.78
C GLU A 368 -3.01 16.48 -16.65
N LYS A 369 -3.15 16.44 -17.97
CA LYS A 369 -2.09 16.87 -18.93
C LYS A 369 -1.68 18.32 -18.69
N LYS A 370 -2.64 19.22 -18.51
CA LYS A 370 -2.38 20.63 -18.23
C LYS A 370 -1.64 20.83 -16.91
N ASN A 371 -2.02 20.08 -15.86
CA ASN A 371 -1.35 20.14 -14.56
C ASN A 371 0.10 19.63 -14.65
N ILE A 372 0.33 18.49 -15.32
CA ILE A 372 1.66 17.92 -15.54
C ILE A 372 2.55 18.95 -16.26
N ALA A 373 2.11 19.52 -17.38
CA ALA A 373 2.86 20.54 -18.11
C ALA A 373 3.19 21.78 -17.25
N SER A 374 2.28 22.17 -16.34
CA SER A 374 2.54 23.26 -15.38
C SER A 374 3.62 22.89 -14.37
N CYS A 375 3.61 21.65 -13.85
CA CYS A 375 4.62 21.16 -12.92
C CYS A 375 6.01 21.07 -13.57
N GLU A 376 6.08 20.58 -14.81
CA GLU A 376 7.34 20.50 -15.57
C GLU A 376 7.93 21.89 -15.85
N ALA A 377 7.10 22.86 -16.22
CA ALA A 377 7.54 24.24 -16.43
C ALA A 377 8.08 24.89 -15.13
N GLU A 378 7.43 24.61 -14.00
CA GLU A 378 7.87 25.07 -12.69
C GLU A 378 9.20 24.41 -12.28
N LYS A 379 9.33 23.09 -12.46
CA LYS A 379 10.57 22.34 -12.21
C LYS A 379 11.75 22.96 -12.95
N LYS A 380 11.59 23.20 -14.24
CA LYS A 380 12.63 23.82 -15.07
C LYS A 380 13.06 25.19 -14.55
N GLN A 381 12.11 26.04 -14.11
CA GLN A 381 12.42 27.35 -13.54
C GLN A 381 13.19 27.25 -12.21
N LEU A 382 12.94 26.22 -11.43
CA LEU A 382 13.66 25.98 -10.17
C LEU A 382 15.09 25.49 -10.47
N GLU A 383 15.25 24.57 -11.40
CA GLU A 383 16.57 24.07 -11.85
C GLU A 383 17.46 25.19 -12.40
N GLU A 384 16.88 26.16 -13.14
CA GLU A 384 17.61 27.34 -13.64
C GLU A 384 18.05 28.32 -12.54
N LYS A 385 17.39 28.30 -11.36
CA LYS A 385 17.75 29.16 -10.21
C LYS A 385 18.77 28.53 -9.29
N ASP A 386 18.86 27.22 -9.29
CA ASP A 386 19.80 26.47 -8.46
C ASP A 386 21.19 26.31 -9.12
N GLN A 387 21.31 26.68 -10.41
CA GLN A 387 22.56 26.77 -11.18
C GLN A 387 23.21 28.16 -10.99
#